data_3513396c42a56a26f1c1f5dcdef3334e
#
_entry.id   3513396c42a56a26f1c1f5dcdef3334e
#
_cell.length_a   1.000
_cell.length_b   1.000
_cell.length_c   1.000
_cell.angle_alpha   90.00
_cell.angle_beta   90.00
_cell.angle_gamma   90.00
#
_symmetry.space_group_name_H-M   'P 1'
#
loop_
_entity.id
_entity.type
_entity.pdbx_description
1 polymer ?
#
loop_
_entity_poly.entity_id
_entity_poly.type
_entity_poly.pdbx_seq_one_letter_code
_entity_poly.pdbx_strand_id
1 'polypeptide(L)'
;VEKSPAAISVAESEQIPKEISYKMISYNHHSMRGNLQEKKNTILKLAELLEAKRTELAKVDSKFCSDIFYLFNNLNIRHNNVDPSISGKFKQAVADMPPEKLEHWYDETYQMCLLAFLRLEQADRKMEFDKLKSVIESN
;
A
#
# COMPACT_ATOMS: atom_id res chain seq x y z
N VAL A 1 17.57 -11.84 -9.25
CA VAL A 1 16.26 -11.44 -8.76
C VAL A 1 16.43 -10.40 -7.68
N GLU A 2 15.96 -9.22 -7.96
CA GLU A 2 16.02 -8.13 -6.98
C GLU A 2 14.87 -8.25 -6.00
N LYS A 3 15.20 -8.27 -4.71
CA LYS A 3 14.20 -8.28 -3.64
C LYS A 3 14.37 -7.00 -2.84
N SER A 4 13.26 -6.27 -2.68
CA SER A 4 13.24 -5.08 -1.84
C SER A 4 13.33 -5.48 -0.37
N PRO A 5 14.32 -4.96 0.39
CA PRO A 5 14.36 -5.22 1.84
C PRO A 5 13.09 -4.80 2.56
N ALA A 6 12.50 -3.68 2.16
CA ALA A 6 11.25 -3.22 2.75
C ALA A 6 10.10 -4.18 2.47
N ALA A 7 10.00 -4.69 1.23
CA ALA A 7 8.97 -5.65 0.85
C ALA A 7 9.11 -6.95 1.64
N ILE A 8 10.34 -7.44 1.81
CA ILE A 8 10.60 -8.67 2.58
C ILE A 8 10.19 -8.48 4.04
N SER A 9 10.60 -7.36 4.63
CA SER A 9 10.28 -7.06 6.02
C SER A 9 8.77 -6.99 6.26
N VAL A 10 8.04 -6.30 5.39
CA VAL A 10 6.59 -6.19 5.50
C VAL A 10 5.93 -7.53 5.22
N ALA A 11 6.39 -8.27 4.20
CA ALA A 11 5.82 -9.58 3.83
C ALA A 11 5.96 -10.61 4.94
N GLU A 12 7.01 -10.53 5.76
CA GLU A 12 7.22 -11.41 6.89
C GLU A 12 6.46 -10.98 8.15
N SER A 13 5.85 -9.80 8.10
CA SER A 13 5.06 -9.26 9.21
C SER A 13 3.80 -10.07 9.45
N GLU A 14 3.36 -10.12 10.73
CA GLU A 14 2.10 -10.77 11.09
C GLU A 14 0.87 -10.10 10.48
N GLN A 15 1.00 -8.86 10.00
CA GLN A 15 -0.09 -8.14 9.35
C GLN A 15 -0.46 -8.74 8.00
N ILE A 16 0.41 -9.53 7.38
CA ILE A 16 0.27 -9.97 5.99
C ILE A 16 0.04 -11.49 5.94
N PRO A 17 -1.10 -11.94 5.39
CA PRO A 17 -1.31 -13.37 5.11
C PRO A 17 -0.28 -13.92 4.13
N LYS A 18 0.09 -15.18 4.28
CA LYS A 18 1.16 -15.80 3.49
C LYS A 18 0.92 -15.76 1.98
N GLU A 19 -0.31 -15.93 1.54
CA GLU A 19 -0.65 -15.91 0.12
C GLU A 19 -0.42 -14.53 -0.50
N ILE A 20 -0.54 -13.47 0.30
CA ILE A 20 -0.26 -12.11 -0.15
C ILE A 20 1.24 -11.81 -0.05
N SER A 21 1.92 -12.36 0.96
CA SER A 21 3.37 -12.20 1.13
C SER A 21 4.13 -12.62 -0.12
N TYR A 22 3.73 -13.73 -0.72
CA TYR A 22 4.35 -14.22 -1.95
C TYR A 22 4.21 -13.20 -3.09
N LYS A 23 3.02 -12.63 -3.25
CA LYS A 23 2.77 -11.61 -4.27
C LYS A 23 3.61 -10.36 -4.04
N MET A 24 3.79 -9.96 -2.79
CA MET A 24 4.61 -8.80 -2.44
C MET A 24 6.08 -9.02 -2.80
N ILE A 25 6.62 -10.17 -2.44
CA ILE A 25 8.02 -10.48 -2.72
C ILE A 25 8.28 -10.50 -4.22
N SER A 26 7.34 -11.05 -5.01
CA SER A 26 7.48 -11.15 -6.45
C SER A 26 7.20 -9.83 -7.19
N TYR A 27 6.61 -8.84 -6.54
CA TYR A 27 6.21 -7.58 -7.20
C TYR A 27 7.37 -6.88 -7.89
N ASN A 28 8.54 -6.85 -7.25
CA ASN A 28 9.72 -6.18 -7.80
C ASN A 28 10.54 -7.07 -8.74
N HIS A 29 10.08 -8.30 -9.00
CA HIS A 29 10.76 -9.17 -9.94
C HIS A 29 10.65 -8.59 -11.36
N HIS A 30 11.74 -8.69 -12.14
CA HIS A 30 11.75 -8.10 -13.48
C HIS A 30 10.66 -8.69 -14.41
N SER A 31 10.22 -9.93 -14.16
CA SER A 31 9.11 -10.55 -14.92
C SER A 31 7.78 -9.83 -14.71
N MET A 32 7.67 -9.01 -13.67
CA MET A 32 6.46 -8.22 -13.40
C MET A 32 6.43 -6.90 -14.18
N ARG A 33 7.50 -6.53 -14.87
CA ARG A 33 7.50 -5.34 -15.70
C ARG A 33 6.42 -5.43 -16.78
N GLY A 34 5.61 -4.39 -16.88
CA GLY A 34 4.53 -4.33 -17.85
C GLY A 34 3.33 -5.17 -17.47
N ASN A 35 3.37 -5.92 -16.39
CA ASN A 35 2.25 -6.75 -15.97
C ASN A 35 1.31 -5.94 -15.06
N LEU A 36 0.56 -5.03 -15.68
CA LEU A 36 -0.34 -4.12 -14.97
C LEU A 36 -1.41 -4.87 -14.18
N GLN A 37 -1.95 -5.95 -14.74
CA GLN A 37 -3.03 -6.68 -14.08
C GLN A 37 -2.56 -7.34 -12.76
N GLU A 38 -1.39 -7.98 -12.77
CA GLU A 38 -0.85 -8.59 -11.56
C GLU A 38 -0.42 -7.54 -10.53
N LYS A 39 0.14 -6.43 -10.99
CA LYS A 39 0.49 -5.32 -10.10
C LYS A 39 -0.77 -4.75 -9.44
N LYS A 40 -1.81 -4.51 -10.23
CA LYS A 40 -3.11 -4.06 -9.72
C LYS A 40 -3.68 -5.05 -8.70
N ASN A 41 -3.66 -6.35 -9.02
CA ASN A 41 -4.19 -7.37 -8.11
C ASN A 41 -3.47 -7.38 -6.77
N THR A 42 -2.15 -7.23 -6.78
CA THR A 42 -1.36 -7.17 -5.54
C THR A 42 -1.74 -5.93 -4.71
N ILE A 43 -1.80 -4.77 -5.36
CA ILE A 43 -2.18 -3.52 -4.67
C ILE A 43 -3.59 -3.62 -4.10
N LEU A 44 -4.52 -4.22 -4.86
CA LEU A 44 -5.90 -4.37 -4.40
C LEU A 44 -5.97 -5.22 -3.12
N LYS A 45 -5.19 -6.30 -3.03
CA LYS A 45 -5.13 -7.13 -1.82
C LYS A 45 -4.56 -6.34 -0.63
N LEU A 46 -3.51 -5.55 -0.88
CA LEU A 46 -2.94 -4.71 0.17
C LEU A 46 -3.93 -3.62 0.60
N ALA A 47 -4.68 -3.05 -0.34
CA ALA A 47 -5.71 -2.05 -0.05
C ALA A 47 -6.80 -2.63 0.86
N GLU A 48 -7.21 -3.88 0.63
CA GLU A 48 -8.19 -4.55 1.47
C GLU A 48 -7.68 -4.71 2.92
N LEU A 49 -6.41 -5.09 3.08
CA LEU A 49 -5.80 -5.20 4.40
C LEU A 49 -5.71 -3.83 5.10
N LEU A 50 -5.34 -2.80 4.35
CA LEU A 50 -5.21 -1.44 4.89
C LEU A 50 -6.58 -0.83 5.23
N GLU A 51 -7.64 -1.20 4.50
CA GLU A 51 -8.99 -0.75 4.83
C GLU A 51 -9.38 -1.19 6.25
N ALA A 52 -9.02 -2.41 6.63
CA ALA A 52 -9.26 -2.91 7.97
C ALA A 52 -8.47 -2.14 9.04
N LYS A 53 -7.38 -1.48 8.65
CA LYS A 53 -6.50 -0.71 9.54
C LYS A 53 -6.60 0.80 9.33
N ARG A 54 -7.60 1.26 8.59
CA ARG A 54 -7.71 2.65 8.18
C ARG A 54 -7.74 3.63 9.37
N THR A 55 -8.49 3.28 10.40
CA THR A 55 -8.60 4.13 11.59
C THR A 55 -7.26 4.29 12.29
N GLU A 56 -6.52 3.19 12.46
CA GLU A 56 -5.18 3.23 13.08
C GLU A 56 -4.20 4.02 12.21
N LEU A 57 -4.23 3.82 10.90
CA LEU A 57 -3.33 4.55 10.01
C LEU A 57 -3.63 6.06 10.01
N ALA A 58 -4.91 6.43 10.05
CA ALA A 58 -5.31 7.84 10.12
C ALA A 58 -4.81 8.50 11.41
N LYS A 59 -4.75 7.76 12.52
CA LYS A 59 -4.19 8.26 13.77
C LYS A 59 -2.69 8.48 13.70
N VAL A 60 -1.98 7.65 12.95
CA VAL A 60 -0.53 7.77 12.76
C VAL A 60 -0.22 8.95 11.84
N ASP A 61 -0.92 9.06 10.72
CA ASP A 61 -0.71 10.11 9.74
C ASP A 61 -1.98 10.28 8.90
N SER A 62 -2.80 11.24 9.27
CA SER A 62 -4.09 11.50 8.64
C SER A 62 -3.96 11.85 7.16
N LYS A 63 -3.00 12.70 6.81
CA LYS A 63 -2.79 13.16 5.43
C LYS A 63 -2.33 12.00 4.55
N PHE A 64 -1.36 11.23 5.01
CA PHE A 64 -0.86 10.06 4.28
C PHE A 64 -1.98 9.03 4.06
N CYS A 65 -2.77 8.77 5.10
CA CYS A 65 -3.91 7.86 5.01
C CYS A 65 -4.90 8.32 3.93
N SER A 66 -5.24 9.60 3.95
CA SER A 66 -6.14 10.18 2.95
C SER A 66 -5.57 10.03 1.53
N ASP A 67 -4.28 10.29 1.36
CA ASP A 67 -3.64 10.23 0.04
C ASP A 67 -3.60 8.80 -0.53
N ILE A 68 -3.24 7.82 0.30
CA ILE A 68 -3.17 6.44 -0.19
C ILE A 68 -4.56 5.91 -0.57
N PHE A 69 -5.59 6.21 0.22
CA PHE A 69 -6.96 5.80 -0.10
C PHE A 69 -7.51 6.55 -1.32
N TYR A 70 -7.07 7.79 -1.54
CA TYR A 70 -7.38 8.50 -2.77
C TYR A 70 -6.88 7.73 -3.99
N LEU A 71 -5.63 7.24 -3.94
CA LEU A 71 -5.06 6.45 -5.03
C LEU A 71 -5.82 5.13 -5.23
N PHE A 72 -6.18 4.44 -4.15
CA PHE A 72 -6.96 3.21 -4.26
C PHE A 72 -8.29 3.43 -4.97
N ASN A 73 -8.91 4.59 -4.79
CA ASN A 73 -10.23 4.87 -5.32
C ASN A 73 -10.20 5.53 -6.71
N ASN A 74 -9.08 6.10 -7.15
CA ASN A 74 -9.03 6.93 -8.35
C ASN A 74 -8.00 6.51 -9.39
N LEU A 75 -7.21 5.47 -9.14
CA LEU A 75 -6.16 5.02 -10.05
C LEU A 75 -6.48 3.67 -10.69
N ASN A 76 -7.77 3.42 -10.93
CA ASN A 76 -8.24 2.18 -11.54
C ASN A 76 -7.82 0.93 -10.74
N ILE A 77 -7.87 1.01 -9.42
CA ILE A 77 -7.53 -0.10 -8.53
C ILE A 77 -8.80 -0.70 -7.94
N ARG A 78 -9.46 -0.02 -6.98
CA ARG A 78 -10.68 -0.51 -6.36
C ARG A 78 -11.93 -0.27 -7.19
N HIS A 79 -11.91 0.74 -8.04
CA HIS A 79 -13.02 1.10 -8.91
C HIS A 79 -12.54 1.13 -10.35
N ASN A 80 -13.45 0.93 -11.28
CA ASN A 80 -13.15 1.13 -12.69
C ASN A 80 -13.21 2.63 -12.98
N ASN A 81 -12.04 3.26 -13.11
CA ASN A 81 -11.93 4.68 -13.37
C ASN A 81 -11.70 5.01 -14.86
N VAL A 82 -11.66 4.00 -15.72
CA VAL A 82 -11.34 4.19 -17.15
C VAL A 82 -12.53 3.97 -18.09
N ASP A 83 -13.66 3.50 -17.57
CA ASP A 83 -14.88 3.28 -18.36
C ASP A 83 -15.85 4.43 -18.12
N PRO A 84 -16.11 5.26 -19.14
CA PRO A 84 -17.01 6.41 -18.98
C PRO A 84 -18.48 6.03 -18.74
N SER A 85 -18.85 4.76 -18.98
CA SER A 85 -20.23 4.30 -18.72
C SER A 85 -20.49 4.10 -17.23
N ILE A 86 -19.45 4.08 -16.40
CA ILE A 86 -19.59 3.91 -14.95
C ILE A 86 -19.69 5.27 -14.29
N SER A 87 -20.94 5.63 -13.93
CA SER A 87 -21.26 6.94 -13.37
C SER A 87 -20.49 7.20 -12.07
N GLY A 88 -19.90 8.40 -11.98
CA GLY A 88 -19.23 8.88 -10.77
C GLY A 88 -17.84 8.30 -10.52
N LYS A 89 -17.40 7.34 -11.32
CA LYS A 89 -16.12 6.67 -11.12
C LYS A 89 -15.09 6.99 -12.20
N PHE A 90 -15.54 7.43 -13.36
CA PHE A 90 -14.66 7.71 -14.49
C PHE A 90 -13.73 8.87 -14.20
N LYS A 91 -12.44 8.71 -14.53
CA LYS A 91 -11.41 9.75 -14.43
C LYS A 91 -10.69 9.85 -15.77
N GLN A 92 -10.93 10.93 -16.51
CA GLN A 92 -10.36 11.13 -17.84
C GLN A 92 -8.82 11.05 -17.79
N ALA A 93 -8.19 11.68 -16.80
CA ALA A 93 -6.73 11.70 -16.69
C ALA A 93 -6.15 10.29 -16.52
N VAL A 94 -6.86 9.39 -15.84
CA VAL A 94 -6.43 8.01 -15.65
C VAL A 94 -6.68 7.20 -16.92
N ALA A 95 -7.84 7.38 -17.55
CA ALA A 95 -8.16 6.70 -18.81
C ALA A 95 -7.16 7.05 -19.91
N ASP A 96 -6.63 8.27 -19.90
CA ASP A 96 -5.69 8.75 -20.91
C ASP A 96 -4.23 8.39 -20.61
N MET A 97 -3.94 7.80 -19.45
CA MET A 97 -2.56 7.43 -19.11
C MET A 97 -2.03 6.33 -20.03
N PRO A 98 -0.83 6.55 -20.62
CA PRO A 98 -0.14 5.45 -21.30
C PRO A 98 0.19 4.34 -20.29
N PRO A 99 0.33 3.08 -20.74
CA PRO A 99 0.62 1.96 -19.83
C PRO A 99 1.83 2.20 -18.94
N GLU A 100 2.90 2.80 -19.45
CA GLU A 100 4.12 3.06 -18.68
C GLU A 100 3.86 4.03 -17.52
N LYS A 101 3.02 5.03 -17.75
CA LYS A 101 2.68 6.02 -16.72
C LYS A 101 1.80 5.40 -15.66
N LEU A 102 0.83 4.58 -16.06
CA LEU A 102 -0.03 3.89 -15.12
C LEU A 102 0.79 2.91 -14.28
N GLU A 103 1.73 2.19 -14.89
CA GLU A 103 2.63 1.29 -14.17
C GLU A 103 3.48 2.03 -13.16
N HIS A 104 4.02 3.20 -13.54
CA HIS A 104 4.78 4.04 -12.62
C HIS A 104 3.95 4.37 -11.37
N TRP A 105 2.70 4.75 -11.56
CA TRP A 105 1.84 5.11 -10.42
C TRP A 105 1.38 3.90 -9.62
N TYR A 106 1.25 2.75 -10.24
CA TYR A 106 1.05 1.50 -9.49
C TYR A 106 2.26 1.21 -8.61
N ASP A 107 3.47 1.38 -9.15
CA ASP A 107 4.69 1.14 -8.38
C ASP A 107 4.80 2.12 -7.21
N GLU A 108 4.47 3.40 -7.42
CA GLU A 108 4.44 4.39 -6.34
C GLU A 108 3.38 4.05 -5.28
N THR A 109 2.20 3.63 -5.72
CA THR A 109 1.12 3.22 -4.80
C THR A 109 1.55 2.01 -3.98
N TYR A 110 2.20 1.04 -4.61
CA TYR A 110 2.74 -0.12 -3.91
C TYR A 110 3.76 0.30 -2.84
N GLN A 111 4.66 1.22 -3.15
CA GLN A 111 5.63 1.74 -2.17
C GLN A 111 4.90 2.42 -0.99
N MET A 112 3.84 3.14 -1.26
CA MET A 112 3.02 3.74 -0.20
C MET A 112 2.37 2.66 0.68
N CYS A 113 1.94 1.55 0.10
CA CYS A 113 1.41 0.42 0.87
C CYS A 113 2.47 -0.13 1.84
N LEU A 114 3.70 -0.33 1.36
CA LEU A 114 4.80 -0.79 2.21
C LEU A 114 5.03 0.18 3.38
N LEU A 115 5.08 1.47 3.07
CA LEU A 115 5.27 2.49 4.10
C LEU A 115 4.12 2.49 5.11
N ALA A 116 2.88 2.29 4.65
CA ALA A 116 1.73 2.23 5.54
C ALA A 116 1.86 1.11 6.57
N PHE A 117 2.25 -0.09 6.13
CA PHE A 117 2.44 -1.22 7.03
C PHE A 117 3.60 -0.99 8.00
N LEU A 118 4.70 -0.41 7.52
CA LEU A 118 5.84 -0.07 8.38
C LEU A 118 5.45 0.97 9.44
N ARG A 119 4.63 1.94 9.07
CA ARG A 119 4.12 2.94 10.02
C ARG A 119 3.21 2.34 11.08
N LEU A 120 2.36 1.40 10.69
CA LEU A 120 1.50 0.70 11.64
C LEU A 120 2.33 -0.11 12.64
N GLU A 121 3.37 -0.80 12.17
CA GLU A 121 4.29 -1.54 13.05
C GLU A 121 5.06 -0.60 13.98
N GLN A 122 5.50 0.54 13.46
CA GLN A 122 6.20 1.54 14.27
C GLN A 122 5.28 2.10 15.37
N ALA A 123 4.00 2.28 15.09
CA ALA A 123 3.05 2.75 16.09
C ALA A 123 2.95 1.78 17.26
N ASP A 124 2.94 0.47 16.99
CA ASP A 124 2.93 -0.55 18.03
C ASP A 124 4.22 -0.50 18.86
N ARG A 125 5.37 -0.40 18.20
CA ARG A 125 6.66 -0.29 18.89
C ARG A 125 6.79 1.02 19.68
N LYS A 126 6.13 2.07 19.24
CA LYS A 126 6.12 3.35 19.95
C LYS A 126 5.48 3.21 21.33
N MET A 127 4.44 2.40 21.46
CA MET A 127 3.82 2.15 22.76
C MET A 127 4.81 1.49 23.73
N GLU A 128 5.58 0.52 23.25
CA GLU A 128 6.62 -0.12 24.05
C GLU A 128 7.74 0.85 24.42
N PHE A 129 8.15 1.69 23.47
CA PHE A 129 9.14 2.72 23.69
C PHE A 129 8.68 3.72 24.76
N ASP A 130 7.43 4.16 24.70
CA ASP A 130 6.89 5.09 25.69
C ASP A 130 6.88 4.49 27.09
N LYS A 131 6.60 3.19 27.20
CA LYS A 131 6.69 2.48 28.50
C LYS A 131 8.12 2.45 29.01
N LEU A 132 9.09 2.13 28.16
CA LEU A 132 10.50 2.13 28.51
C LEU A 132 10.94 3.51 28.97
N LYS A 133 10.57 4.54 28.21
CA LYS A 133 10.90 5.94 28.55
C LYS A 133 10.36 6.31 29.91
N SER A 134 9.13 5.93 30.20
CA SER A 134 8.50 6.18 31.50
C SER A 134 9.29 5.53 32.64
N VAL A 135 9.74 4.28 32.45
CA VAL A 135 10.55 3.59 33.44
C VAL A 135 11.90 4.28 33.66
N ILE A 136 12.56 4.70 32.59
CA ILE A 136 13.85 5.39 32.66
C ILE A 136 13.69 6.73 33.40
N GLU A 137 12.64 7.47 33.13
CA GLU A 137 12.42 8.80 33.72
C GLU A 137 11.86 8.75 35.15
N SER A 138 11.39 7.59 35.61
CA SER A 138 10.81 7.46 36.96
C SER A 138 11.83 7.39 38.07
N ASN A 139 13.13 7.39 37.76
CA ASN A 139 14.18 7.38 38.76
C ASN A 139 14.53 8.78 39.19
#